data_bf1c75d0ae6069a1a2efce2bb103ecb0
#
_entry.id   bf1c75d0ae6069a1a2efce2bb103ecb0
#
_cell.length_a   1.000
_cell.length_b   1.000
_cell.length_c   1.000
_cell.angle_alpha   90.00
_cell.angle_beta   90.00
_cell.angle_gamma   90.00
#
_symmetry.space_group_name_H-M   'P 1'
#
loop_
_entity.id
_entity.type
_entity.pdbx_description
1 polymer ?
#
loop_
_entity_poly.entity_id
_entity_poly.type
_entity_poly.pdbx_seq_one_letter_code
_entity_poly.pdbx_strand_id
1 'polypeptide(L)'
;GIYAPGDVNGTKMLAHAAYRMGEVAAENAIKGNHHKAKLDFTPAAVYTHPEIAMVGLTEDQAIEKYGKENILIGRNSFTGNGRAIASNEAHGFVKVIADARYHEILGVHIIGPVAAEMINEAATIMESELTVDDVAASIHGHPTFSEVMYEAFLDVLGVAIHNPPKRK
;
A
#
# COMPACT_ATOMS: atom_id res chain seq x y z
N GLY A 1 -17.37 15.98 25.67
CA GLY A 1 -17.44 15.83 24.24
C GLY A 1 -18.29 14.65 23.83
N ILE A 2 -18.71 14.66 22.58
CA ILE A 2 -19.40 13.55 21.92
C ILE A 2 -18.46 13.04 20.83
N TYR A 3 -18.27 11.72 20.76
CA TYR A 3 -17.41 11.06 19.78
C TYR A 3 -18.23 10.04 18.97
N ALA A 4 -17.88 9.86 17.71
CA ALA A 4 -18.55 8.95 16.78
C ALA A 4 -17.52 8.08 16.03
N PRO A 5 -16.85 7.12 16.71
CA PRO A 5 -15.90 6.22 16.05
C PRO A 5 -16.62 5.16 15.21
N GLY A 6 -15.96 4.74 14.12
CA GLY A 6 -16.43 3.69 13.24
C GLY A 6 -17.42 4.14 12.18
N ASP A 7 -18.19 3.19 11.64
CA ASP A 7 -19.04 3.35 10.45
C ASP A 7 -20.07 4.47 10.58
N VAL A 8 -20.49 4.76 11.80
CA VAL A 8 -21.50 5.82 12.10
C VAL A 8 -21.08 7.20 11.62
N ASN A 9 -19.78 7.49 11.50
CA ASN A 9 -19.29 8.78 11.02
C ASN A 9 -19.13 8.86 9.49
N GLY A 10 -19.25 7.75 8.77
CA GLY A 10 -19.20 7.68 7.31
C GLY A 10 -17.84 7.93 6.65
N THR A 11 -16.73 8.01 7.41
CA THR A 11 -15.40 8.34 6.83
C THR A 11 -14.66 7.12 6.29
N LYS A 12 -14.43 6.11 7.12
CA LYS A 12 -13.77 4.85 6.77
C LYS A 12 -14.55 3.70 7.41
N MET A 13 -15.36 3.00 6.62
CA MET A 13 -16.21 1.89 7.09
C MET A 13 -15.42 0.56 7.08
N LEU A 14 -14.40 0.50 7.95
CA LEU A 14 -13.48 -0.63 8.11
C LEU A 14 -13.22 -0.86 9.60
N ALA A 15 -13.26 -2.13 10.05
CA ALA A 15 -13.13 -2.49 11.46
C ALA A 15 -11.82 -1.98 12.09
N HIS A 16 -10.69 -2.12 11.40
CA HIS A 16 -9.38 -1.65 11.88
C HIS A 16 -9.31 -0.10 11.94
N ALA A 17 -9.99 0.61 11.04
CA ALA A 17 -10.14 2.07 11.15
C ALA A 17 -11.00 2.44 12.37
N ALA A 18 -12.09 1.70 12.63
CA ALA A 18 -12.93 1.90 13.79
C ALA A 18 -12.17 1.68 15.11
N TYR A 19 -11.28 0.68 15.18
CA TYR A 19 -10.40 0.47 16.34
C TYR A 19 -9.55 1.71 16.61
N ARG A 20 -8.86 2.22 15.59
CA ARG A 20 -8.03 3.41 15.76
C ARG A 20 -8.83 4.65 16.16
N MET A 21 -10.02 4.84 15.56
CA MET A 21 -10.93 5.92 15.96
C MET A 21 -11.38 5.77 17.41
N GLY A 22 -11.67 4.53 17.87
CA GLY A 22 -12.07 4.23 19.25
C GLY A 22 -10.98 4.55 20.27
N GLU A 23 -9.73 4.16 19.98
CA GLU A 23 -8.56 4.47 20.80
C GLU A 23 -8.41 5.99 20.99
N VAL A 24 -8.43 6.75 19.87
CA VAL A 24 -8.30 8.21 19.90
C VAL A 24 -9.47 8.87 20.63
N ALA A 25 -10.71 8.36 20.42
CA ALA A 25 -11.88 8.87 21.11
C ALA A 25 -11.78 8.66 22.64
N ALA A 26 -11.35 7.47 23.07
CA ALA A 26 -11.17 7.16 24.49
C ALA A 26 -10.05 8.03 25.12
N GLU A 27 -8.94 8.19 24.44
CA GLU A 27 -7.85 9.05 24.90
C GLU A 27 -8.30 10.50 25.05
N ASN A 28 -8.99 11.04 24.03
CA ASN A 28 -9.53 12.40 24.06
C ASN A 28 -10.60 12.60 25.16
N ALA A 29 -11.41 11.58 25.43
CA ALA A 29 -12.40 11.65 26.49
C ALA A 29 -11.78 11.77 27.88
N ILE A 30 -10.61 11.16 28.10
CA ILE A 30 -9.91 11.12 29.39
C ILE A 30 -8.96 12.31 29.53
N LYS A 31 -8.17 12.59 28.49
CA LYS A 31 -7.06 13.57 28.53
C LYS A 31 -7.42 14.93 27.93
N GLY A 32 -8.56 15.06 27.30
CA GLY A 32 -8.94 16.25 26.53
C GLY A 32 -8.73 16.07 25.02
N ASN A 33 -9.33 16.92 24.23
CA ASN A 33 -9.48 16.83 22.78
C ASN A 33 -8.19 17.24 22.04
N HIS A 34 -7.14 16.43 22.09
CA HIS A 34 -5.81 16.77 21.60
C HIS A 34 -5.41 16.04 20.30
N HIS A 35 -6.07 14.93 19.98
CA HIS A 35 -5.68 14.07 18.86
C HIS A 35 -6.80 13.89 17.84
N LYS A 36 -6.39 13.73 16.56
CA LYS A 36 -7.25 13.22 15.48
C LYS A 36 -6.74 11.85 15.05
N ALA A 37 -7.65 10.93 14.73
CA ALA A 37 -7.28 9.67 14.10
C ALA A 37 -6.73 9.97 12.68
N LYS A 38 -5.47 9.61 12.42
CA LYS A 38 -4.91 9.61 11.08
C LYS A 38 -5.46 8.38 10.36
N LEU A 39 -6.10 8.56 9.22
CA LEU A 39 -6.76 7.51 8.45
C LEU A 39 -6.33 7.49 6.98
N ASP A 40 -5.32 8.30 6.62
CA ASP A 40 -4.90 8.51 5.23
C ASP A 40 -4.35 7.21 4.62
N PHE A 41 -3.57 6.45 5.39
CA PHE A 41 -2.96 5.20 4.97
C PHE A 41 -3.67 3.96 5.55
N THR A 42 -5.00 4.05 5.73
CA THR A 42 -5.79 2.88 6.12
C THR A 42 -5.83 1.86 4.99
N PRO A 43 -5.28 0.64 5.16
CA PRO A 43 -5.35 -0.39 4.14
C PRO A 43 -6.79 -0.91 3.99
N ALA A 44 -7.15 -1.29 2.77
CA ALA A 44 -8.42 -1.97 2.49
C ALA A 44 -8.16 -3.28 1.75
N ALA A 45 -8.95 -4.31 2.07
CA ALA A 45 -8.83 -5.61 1.43
C ALA A 45 -10.20 -6.20 1.07
N VAL A 46 -10.23 -6.94 -0.04
CA VAL A 46 -11.38 -7.75 -0.48
C VAL A 46 -10.91 -9.20 -0.54
N TYR A 47 -11.53 -10.06 0.25
CA TYR A 47 -11.13 -11.46 0.49
C TYR A 47 -11.71 -12.40 -0.57
N THR A 48 -11.55 -12.01 -1.83
CA THR A 48 -11.85 -12.86 -3.00
C THR A 48 -10.69 -13.82 -3.28
N HIS A 49 -10.80 -14.65 -4.33
CA HIS A 49 -9.69 -15.45 -4.83
C HIS A 49 -9.52 -15.13 -6.33
N PRO A 50 -8.44 -14.41 -6.73
CA PRO A 50 -7.40 -13.82 -5.89
C PRO A 50 -7.90 -12.70 -4.98
N GLU A 51 -7.18 -12.44 -3.88
CA GLU A 51 -7.43 -11.29 -3.00
C GLU A 51 -7.11 -9.97 -3.71
N ILE A 52 -7.77 -8.88 -3.26
CA ILE A 52 -7.46 -7.53 -3.70
C ILE A 52 -7.18 -6.69 -2.46
N ALA A 53 -6.09 -5.93 -2.48
CA ALA A 53 -5.78 -5.01 -1.38
C ALA A 53 -5.19 -3.70 -1.90
N MET A 54 -5.41 -2.62 -1.14
CA MET A 54 -4.96 -1.29 -1.51
C MET A 54 -4.70 -0.41 -0.29
N VAL A 55 -3.81 0.56 -0.47
CA VAL A 55 -3.58 1.66 0.46
C VAL A 55 -3.17 2.90 -0.33
N GLY A 56 -3.57 4.09 0.15
CA GLY A 56 -3.26 5.37 -0.48
C GLY A 56 -4.12 5.68 -1.71
N LEU A 57 -3.58 6.44 -2.65
CA LEU A 57 -4.28 6.96 -3.82
C LEU A 57 -4.33 5.94 -4.96
N THR A 58 -5.42 5.95 -5.73
CA THR A 58 -5.45 5.31 -7.04
C THR A 58 -4.61 6.11 -8.06
N GLU A 59 -4.27 5.49 -9.19
CA GLU A 59 -3.54 6.17 -10.27
C GLU A 59 -4.28 7.42 -10.77
N ASP A 60 -5.61 7.33 -10.96
CA ASP A 60 -6.44 8.46 -11.39
C ASP A 60 -6.46 9.59 -10.35
N GLN A 61 -6.59 9.26 -9.07
CA GLN A 61 -6.52 10.24 -7.98
C GLN A 61 -5.14 10.90 -7.87
N ALA A 62 -4.06 10.14 -8.08
CA ALA A 62 -2.71 10.69 -8.08
C ALA A 62 -2.49 11.62 -9.29
N ILE A 63 -2.97 11.24 -10.48
CA ILE A 63 -2.94 12.09 -11.67
C ILE A 63 -3.72 13.38 -11.46
N GLU A 64 -4.94 13.28 -10.90
CA GLU A 64 -5.78 14.46 -10.63
C GLU A 64 -5.10 15.43 -9.64
N LYS A 65 -4.46 14.88 -8.61
CA LYS A 65 -3.85 15.69 -7.53
C LYS A 65 -2.49 16.28 -7.90
N TYR A 66 -1.65 15.54 -8.61
CA TYR A 66 -0.24 15.88 -8.82
C TYR A 66 0.11 16.18 -10.29
N GLY A 67 -0.73 15.76 -11.25
CA GLY A 67 -0.41 15.78 -12.68
C GLY A 67 0.30 14.50 -13.13
N LYS A 68 0.00 14.04 -14.34
CA LYS A 68 0.54 12.78 -14.88
C LYS A 68 2.06 12.75 -14.99
N GLU A 69 2.66 13.89 -15.31
CA GLU A 69 4.11 14.07 -15.47
C GLU A 69 4.87 14.03 -14.13
N ASN A 70 4.16 14.19 -13.03
CA ASN A 70 4.74 14.25 -11.68
C ASN A 70 4.55 12.94 -10.90
N ILE A 71 4.08 11.87 -11.54
CA ILE A 71 3.95 10.55 -10.92
C ILE A 71 4.77 9.50 -11.65
N LEU A 72 5.27 8.53 -10.90
CA LEU A 72 5.94 7.33 -11.38
C LEU A 72 5.08 6.11 -11.05
N ILE A 73 5.10 5.12 -11.95
CA ILE A 73 4.36 3.87 -11.76
C ILE A 73 5.34 2.72 -11.88
N GLY A 74 5.37 1.89 -10.85
CA GLY A 74 6.04 0.59 -10.86
C GLY A 74 5.03 -0.55 -10.82
N ARG A 75 5.33 -1.66 -11.50
CA ARG A 75 4.49 -2.86 -11.52
C ARG A 75 5.36 -4.11 -11.52
N ASN A 76 4.89 -5.15 -10.84
CA ASN A 76 5.44 -6.49 -11.00
C ASN A 76 4.33 -7.54 -10.93
N SER A 77 4.51 -8.65 -11.67
CA SER A 77 3.54 -9.75 -11.74
C SER A 77 3.99 -10.92 -10.85
N PHE A 78 3.03 -11.60 -10.24
CA PHE A 78 3.27 -12.87 -9.52
C PHE A 78 3.73 -14.00 -10.44
N THR A 79 3.56 -13.90 -11.76
CA THR A 79 3.95 -14.95 -12.73
C THR A 79 5.44 -15.27 -12.74
N GLY A 80 6.30 -14.30 -12.35
CA GLY A 80 7.75 -14.48 -12.24
C GLY A 80 8.24 -14.76 -10.82
N ASN A 81 7.35 -14.82 -9.83
CA ASN A 81 7.74 -15.00 -8.44
C ASN A 81 7.87 -16.47 -8.06
N GLY A 82 9.05 -16.88 -7.58
CA GLY A 82 9.33 -18.28 -7.23
C GLY A 82 8.40 -18.87 -6.16
N ARG A 83 8.01 -18.07 -5.14
CA ARG A 83 7.07 -18.51 -4.11
C ARG A 83 5.67 -18.72 -4.67
N ALA A 84 5.20 -17.80 -5.53
CA ALA A 84 3.90 -17.90 -6.17
C ALA A 84 3.81 -19.13 -7.09
N ILE A 85 4.86 -19.39 -7.87
CA ILE A 85 4.96 -20.59 -8.73
C ILE A 85 4.91 -21.86 -7.87
N ALA A 86 5.73 -21.94 -6.82
CA ALA A 86 5.79 -23.11 -5.93
C ALA A 86 4.48 -23.36 -5.19
N SER A 87 3.66 -22.31 -4.96
CA SER A 87 2.36 -22.41 -4.31
C SER A 87 1.19 -22.61 -5.30
N ASN A 88 1.46 -22.67 -6.62
CA ASN A 88 0.45 -22.68 -7.69
C ASN A 88 -0.50 -21.46 -7.66
N GLU A 89 0.04 -20.30 -7.27
CA GLU A 89 -0.69 -19.02 -7.08
C GLU A 89 -0.06 -17.89 -7.91
N ALA A 90 0.53 -18.23 -9.08
CA ALA A 90 1.28 -17.31 -9.92
C ALA A 90 0.36 -16.44 -10.80
N HIS A 91 -0.58 -15.73 -10.19
CA HIS A 91 -1.52 -14.83 -10.89
C HIS A 91 -1.67 -13.50 -10.16
N GLY A 92 -1.97 -12.44 -10.94
CA GLY A 92 -2.11 -11.09 -10.41
C GLY A 92 -0.84 -10.26 -10.49
N PHE A 93 -0.85 -9.11 -9.84
CA PHE A 93 0.25 -8.14 -9.88
C PHE A 93 0.21 -7.19 -8.69
N VAL A 94 1.32 -6.50 -8.47
CA VAL A 94 1.44 -5.33 -7.60
C VAL A 94 1.66 -4.09 -8.45
N LYS A 95 1.00 -2.98 -8.09
CA LYS A 95 1.20 -1.65 -8.66
C LYS A 95 1.56 -0.67 -7.54
N VAL A 96 2.66 0.07 -7.72
CA VAL A 96 3.12 1.15 -6.86
C VAL A 96 3.00 2.46 -7.60
N ILE A 97 2.52 3.49 -6.92
CA ILE A 97 2.41 4.86 -7.40
C ILE A 97 3.28 5.73 -6.50
N ALA A 98 4.17 6.50 -7.07
CA ALA A 98 5.05 7.40 -6.34
C ALA A 98 5.12 8.78 -7.00
N ASP A 99 5.49 9.80 -6.23
CA ASP A 99 5.80 11.09 -6.81
C ASP A 99 7.15 11.06 -7.54
N ALA A 100 7.30 11.87 -8.60
CA ALA A 100 8.49 11.87 -9.44
C ALA A 100 9.67 12.68 -8.85
N ARG A 101 9.43 13.47 -7.82
CA ARG A 101 10.44 14.40 -7.28
C ARG A 101 11.17 13.84 -6.06
N TYR A 102 10.41 13.29 -5.13
CA TYR A 102 10.92 12.82 -3.84
C TYR A 102 10.77 11.31 -3.65
N HIS A 103 10.15 10.64 -4.61
CA HIS A 103 9.81 9.22 -4.59
C HIS A 103 8.94 8.84 -3.38
N GLU A 104 8.12 9.80 -2.88
CA GLU A 104 7.11 9.52 -1.86
C GLU A 104 6.11 8.50 -2.41
N ILE A 105 5.76 7.51 -1.60
CA ILE A 105 4.81 6.47 -2.01
C ILE A 105 3.39 7.02 -1.84
N LEU A 106 2.69 7.20 -2.93
CA LEU A 106 1.35 7.76 -2.97
C LEU A 106 0.25 6.71 -2.87
N GLY A 107 0.53 5.48 -3.32
CA GLY A 107 -0.42 4.37 -3.24
C GLY A 107 0.17 3.04 -3.69
N VAL A 108 -0.36 1.96 -3.11
CA VAL A 108 -0.01 0.58 -3.47
C VAL A 108 -1.30 -0.23 -3.66
N HIS A 109 -1.34 -1.02 -4.73
CA HIS A 109 -2.48 -1.84 -5.11
C HIS A 109 -2.00 -3.24 -5.45
N ILE A 110 -2.66 -4.25 -4.91
CA ILE A 110 -2.31 -5.66 -5.08
C ILE A 110 -3.56 -6.42 -5.51
N ILE A 111 -3.43 -7.25 -6.53
CA ILE A 111 -4.36 -8.34 -6.82
C ILE A 111 -3.54 -9.61 -6.92
N GLY A 112 -3.80 -10.60 -6.07
CA GLY A 112 -3.00 -11.83 -6.03
C GLY A 112 -3.14 -12.58 -4.72
N PRO A 113 -2.31 -13.61 -4.53
CA PRO A 113 -2.29 -14.37 -3.30
C PRO A 113 -1.82 -13.49 -2.12
N VAL A 114 -2.41 -13.71 -0.96
CA VAL A 114 -2.06 -13.05 0.31
C VAL A 114 -1.96 -11.53 0.25
N ALA A 115 -2.74 -10.90 -0.64
CA ALA A 115 -2.71 -9.45 -0.83
C ALA A 115 -3.12 -8.71 0.45
N ALA A 116 -4.07 -9.26 1.22
CA ALA A 116 -4.53 -8.71 2.50
C ALA A 116 -3.43 -8.68 3.58
N GLU A 117 -2.49 -9.62 3.54
CA GLU A 117 -1.32 -9.63 4.43
C GLU A 117 -0.23 -8.69 3.93
N MET A 118 0.08 -8.73 2.64
CA MET A 118 1.16 -7.93 2.03
C MET A 118 0.90 -6.42 2.13
N ILE A 119 -0.34 -5.98 2.02
CA ILE A 119 -0.68 -4.54 2.03
C ILE A 119 -0.31 -3.85 3.34
N ASN A 120 -0.19 -4.58 4.45
CA ASN A 120 0.19 -4.03 5.75
C ASN A 120 1.64 -3.52 5.78
N GLU A 121 2.53 -4.16 5.01
CA GLU A 121 3.89 -3.66 4.82
C GLU A 121 3.86 -2.29 4.12
N ALA A 122 3.13 -2.16 3.02
CA ALA A 122 2.97 -0.89 2.30
C ALA A 122 2.35 0.20 3.20
N ALA A 123 1.30 -0.12 3.98
CA ALA A 123 0.69 0.82 4.91
C ALA A 123 1.67 1.30 5.98
N THR A 124 2.52 0.40 6.51
CA THR A 124 3.54 0.74 7.50
C THR A 124 4.63 1.64 6.91
N ILE A 125 5.09 1.33 5.69
CA ILE A 125 6.07 2.14 4.95
C ILE A 125 5.55 3.56 4.74
N MET A 126 4.30 3.70 4.25
CA MET A 126 3.66 4.99 3.99
C MET A 126 3.42 5.79 5.28
N GLU A 127 2.94 5.17 6.36
CA GLU A 127 2.74 5.83 7.67
C GLU A 127 4.07 6.29 8.29
N SER A 128 5.17 5.60 7.96
CA SER A 128 6.53 5.95 8.40
C SER A 128 7.21 6.97 7.49
N GLU A 129 6.52 7.47 6.47
CA GLU A 129 7.03 8.47 5.50
C GLU A 129 8.31 8.02 4.78
N LEU A 130 8.48 6.69 4.59
CA LEU A 130 9.60 6.15 3.83
C LEU A 130 9.35 6.31 2.32
N THR A 131 10.45 6.48 1.58
CA THR A 131 10.46 6.64 0.13
C THR A 131 10.67 5.31 -0.59
N VAL A 132 10.47 5.31 -1.91
CA VAL A 132 10.82 4.15 -2.76
C VAL A 132 12.31 3.80 -2.65
N ASP A 133 13.18 4.81 -2.49
CA ASP A 133 14.63 4.60 -2.34
C ASP A 133 14.96 3.87 -1.03
N ASP A 134 14.27 4.19 0.07
CA ASP A 134 14.44 3.51 1.36
C ASP A 134 14.02 2.03 1.26
N VAL A 135 12.90 1.75 0.58
CA VAL A 135 12.46 0.38 0.33
C VAL A 135 13.46 -0.35 -0.56
N ALA A 136 13.96 0.28 -1.63
CA ALA A 136 14.95 -0.30 -2.53
C ALA A 136 16.27 -0.67 -1.83
N ALA A 137 16.63 0.06 -0.76
CA ALA A 137 17.81 -0.22 0.05
C ALA A 137 17.59 -1.34 1.09
N SER A 138 16.34 -1.77 1.30
CA SER A 138 16.00 -2.82 2.27
C SER A 138 16.25 -4.22 1.72
N ILE A 139 16.30 -5.22 2.61
CA ILE A 139 16.46 -6.63 2.24
C ILE A 139 15.14 -7.36 2.46
N HIS A 140 14.61 -7.97 1.40
CA HIS A 140 13.44 -8.84 1.46
C HIS A 140 13.83 -10.31 1.50
N GLY A 141 13.09 -11.11 2.27
CA GLY A 141 13.33 -12.55 2.39
C GLY A 141 13.02 -13.30 1.10
N HIS A 142 13.81 -14.31 0.77
CA HIS A 142 13.64 -15.19 -0.38
C HIS A 142 13.46 -16.66 0.04
N PRO A 143 12.50 -17.43 -0.53
CA PRO A 143 11.45 -17.00 -1.46
C PRO A 143 10.17 -16.54 -0.70
N THR A 144 9.64 -15.39 -1.05
CA THR A 144 8.43 -14.82 -0.46
C THR A 144 7.51 -14.19 -1.50
N PHE A 145 6.23 -14.00 -1.16
CA PHE A 145 5.31 -13.20 -1.97
C PHE A 145 5.66 -11.70 -1.93
N SER A 146 6.21 -11.20 -0.82
CA SER A 146 6.61 -9.79 -0.65
C SER A 146 7.65 -9.34 -1.68
N GLU A 147 8.45 -10.26 -2.24
CA GLU A 147 9.38 -9.92 -3.32
C GLU A 147 8.68 -9.35 -4.57
N VAL A 148 7.41 -9.68 -4.82
CA VAL A 148 6.65 -9.09 -5.94
C VAL A 148 6.41 -7.61 -5.69
N MET A 149 6.12 -7.23 -4.44
CA MET A 149 5.95 -5.83 -4.07
C MET A 149 7.29 -5.09 -4.08
N TYR A 150 8.34 -5.69 -3.56
CA TYR A 150 9.70 -5.15 -3.63
C TYR A 150 10.14 -4.86 -5.07
N GLU A 151 9.96 -5.81 -6.00
CA GLU A 151 10.24 -5.61 -7.43
C GLU A 151 9.37 -4.51 -8.06
N ALA A 152 8.12 -4.32 -7.60
CA ALA A 152 7.29 -3.22 -8.05
C ALA A 152 7.83 -1.85 -7.57
N PHE A 153 8.40 -1.77 -6.36
CA PHE A 153 9.13 -0.58 -5.91
C PHE A 153 10.39 -0.33 -6.75
N LEU A 154 11.18 -1.36 -7.03
CA LEU A 154 12.35 -1.25 -7.90
C LEU A 154 11.98 -0.83 -9.34
N ASP A 155 10.80 -1.26 -9.84
CA ASP A 155 10.32 -0.86 -11.17
C ASP A 155 9.94 0.63 -11.24
N VAL A 156 9.55 1.27 -10.13
CA VAL A 156 9.38 2.74 -10.06
C VAL A 156 10.68 3.43 -10.44
N LEU A 157 11.81 2.94 -9.92
CA LEU A 157 13.16 3.47 -10.18
C LEU A 157 13.76 2.99 -11.51
N GLY A 158 13.11 2.04 -12.19
CA GLY A 158 13.62 1.43 -13.42
C GLY A 158 14.78 0.45 -13.21
N VAL A 159 14.95 -0.09 -12.00
CA VAL A 159 16.03 -1.01 -11.60
C VAL A 159 15.54 -2.40 -11.19
N ALA A 160 14.28 -2.73 -11.47
CA ALA A 160 13.72 -4.06 -11.22
C ALA A 160 14.55 -5.14 -11.94
N ILE A 161 14.82 -6.25 -11.25
CA ILE A 161 15.69 -7.32 -11.75
C ILE A 161 14.86 -8.34 -12.55
N HIS A 162 13.65 -8.64 -12.08
CA HIS A 162 12.81 -9.71 -12.64
C HIS A 162 11.72 -9.19 -13.61
N ASN A 163 11.69 -7.89 -13.86
CA ASN A 163 10.82 -7.31 -14.89
C ASN A 163 11.55 -7.15 -16.22
N PRO A 164 10.89 -7.39 -17.37
CA PRO A 164 11.47 -7.02 -18.64
C PRO A 164 11.72 -5.51 -18.68
N PRO A 165 12.83 -5.06 -19.29
CA PRO A 165 13.16 -3.63 -19.36
C PRO A 165 12.04 -2.86 -20.06
N LYS A 166 11.67 -1.71 -19.50
CA LYS A 166 10.69 -0.80 -20.12
C LYS A 166 11.22 -0.36 -21.49
N ARG A 167 10.49 -0.68 -22.55
CA ARG A 167 10.81 -0.14 -23.89
C ARG A 167 10.67 1.38 -23.82
N LYS A 168 11.77 2.06 -24.18
CA LYS A 168 11.78 3.53 -24.33
C LYS A 168 10.88 3.96 -25.48
#